data_2878536c13329c0e2c05065fa0c304d9
#
_entry.id   2878536c13329c0e2c05065fa0c304d9
#
_cell.length_a   1.000
_cell.length_b   1.000
_cell.length_c   1.000
_cell.angle_alpha   90.00
_cell.angle_beta   90.00
_cell.angle_gamma   90.00
#
_symmetry.space_group_name_H-M   'P 1'
#
loop_
_entity.id
_entity.type
_entity.pdbx_description
1 polymer ?
#
loop_
_entity_poly.entity_id
_entity_poly.type
_entity_poly.pdbx_seq_one_letter_code
_entity_poly.pdbx_strand_id
1 'polypeptide(L)'
;MNLDSLRIKPAEPEEAEFLANVILDADRDRLSEDPDWDEAAWLANLRAAAEREVAGKVEHSITSVIVLDGERIGRLRVILPGDEIHVAGIQIHPSYQGKGIGSKVLGSVIEEAETADLPVTLEVGKDNPDAKRLYERLGFQVAQDRKVRELMRLSCPSGSTR
;
A
#
# COMPACT_ATOMS: atom_id res chain seq x y z
N MET A 1 20.10 5.84 8.42
CA MET A 1 19.08 5.52 7.38
C MET A 1 19.06 6.62 6.35
N ASN A 2 19.27 6.27 5.11
CA ASN A 2 19.30 7.24 4.02
C ASN A 2 18.08 7.08 3.13
N LEU A 3 17.09 7.98 3.30
CA LEU A 3 15.86 7.95 2.51
C LEU A 3 16.10 8.22 1.02
N ASP A 4 17.23 8.80 0.65
CA ASP A 4 17.56 9.01 -0.75
C ASP A 4 17.87 7.70 -1.47
N SER A 5 18.19 6.65 -0.72
CA SER A 5 18.41 5.32 -1.29
C SER A 5 17.12 4.52 -1.50
N LEU A 6 15.97 5.10 -1.13
CA LEU A 6 14.68 4.43 -1.27
C LEU A 6 14.38 4.14 -2.74
N ARG A 7 14.02 2.89 -3.01
CA ARG A 7 13.63 2.46 -4.37
C ARG A 7 12.34 1.66 -4.28
N ILE A 8 11.51 1.84 -5.30
CA ILE A 8 10.30 1.06 -5.49
C ILE A 8 10.50 0.32 -6.80
N LYS A 9 10.51 -1.00 -6.77
CA LYS A 9 10.76 -1.78 -7.98
C LYS A 9 9.76 -2.92 -8.11
N PRO A 10 9.38 -3.29 -9.35
CA PRO A 10 8.43 -4.38 -9.56
C PRO A 10 8.91 -5.64 -8.85
N ALA A 11 7.97 -6.34 -8.22
CA ALA A 11 8.29 -7.57 -7.49
C ALA A 11 8.58 -8.71 -8.47
N GLU A 12 9.59 -9.51 -8.11
CA GLU A 12 9.96 -10.71 -8.85
C GLU A 12 9.24 -11.93 -8.27
N PRO A 13 9.06 -13.03 -9.05
CA PRO A 13 8.37 -14.22 -8.56
C PRO A 13 8.95 -14.79 -7.26
N GLU A 14 10.26 -14.74 -7.08
CA GLU A 14 10.93 -15.23 -5.87
C GLU A 14 10.66 -14.37 -4.63
N GLU A 15 10.05 -13.20 -4.81
CA GLU A 15 9.75 -12.29 -3.71
C GLU A 15 8.35 -12.49 -3.10
N ALA A 16 7.58 -13.45 -3.61
CA ALA A 16 6.22 -13.70 -3.12
C ALA A 16 6.17 -13.98 -1.62
N GLU A 17 7.11 -14.74 -1.10
CA GLU A 17 7.17 -15.04 0.34
C GLU A 17 7.45 -13.79 1.16
N PHE A 18 8.38 -12.95 0.72
CA PHE A 18 8.66 -11.67 1.38
C PHE A 18 7.41 -10.80 1.42
N LEU A 19 6.70 -10.70 0.31
CA LEU A 19 5.48 -9.89 0.22
C LEU A 19 4.41 -10.34 1.20
N ALA A 20 4.19 -11.65 1.30
CA ALA A 20 3.22 -12.21 2.24
C ALA A 20 3.63 -11.93 3.68
N ASN A 21 4.90 -12.12 4.00
CA ASN A 21 5.41 -11.93 5.36
C ASN A 21 5.37 -10.47 5.79
N VAL A 22 5.65 -9.51 4.90
CA VAL A 22 5.64 -8.10 5.27
C VAL A 22 4.21 -7.61 5.54
N ILE A 23 3.22 -8.14 4.84
CA ILE A 23 1.81 -7.83 5.14
C ILE A 23 1.46 -8.36 6.53
N LEU A 24 1.79 -9.61 6.79
CA LEU A 24 1.51 -10.22 8.10
C LEU A 24 2.20 -9.46 9.23
N ASP A 25 3.48 -9.14 9.07
CA ASP A 25 4.26 -8.45 10.10
C ASP A 25 3.70 -7.05 10.38
N ALA A 26 3.25 -6.36 9.35
CA ALA A 26 2.70 -5.02 9.50
C ALA A 26 1.33 -5.02 10.20
N ASP A 27 0.55 -6.09 10.02
CA ASP A 27 -0.84 -6.14 10.49
C ASP A 27 -1.06 -7.07 11.69
N ARG A 28 -0.04 -7.82 12.10
CA ARG A 28 -0.19 -8.86 13.13
C ARG A 28 -0.81 -8.36 14.42
N ASP A 29 -0.34 -7.23 14.93
CA ASP A 29 -0.84 -6.71 16.21
C ASP A 29 -2.34 -6.43 16.17
N ARG A 30 -2.81 -5.89 15.06
CA ARG A 30 -4.22 -5.57 14.88
C ARG A 30 -5.05 -6.83 14.67
N LEU A 31 -4.54 -7.76 13.84
CA LEU A 31 -5.26 -9.00 13.53
C LEU A 31 -5.34 -9.94 14.73
N SER A 32 -4.29 -9.99 15.54
CA SER A 32 -4.23 -10.87 16.71
C SER A 32 -5.21 -10.50 17.81
N GLU A 33 -5.88 -9.36 17.72
CA GLU A 33 -6.94 -8.98 18.65
C GLU A 33 -8.19 -9.83 18.47
N ASP A 34 -8.38 -10.44 17.29
CA ASP A 34 -9.47 -11.36 17.04
C ASP A 34 -9.09 -12.75 17.54
N PRO A 35 -9.80 -13.32 18.54
CA PRO A 35 -9.45 -14.62 19.11
C PRO A 35 -9.62 -15.78 18.11
N ASP A 36 -10.39 -15.58 17.05
CA ASP A 36 -10.61 -16.60 16.02
C ASP A 36 -9.62 -16.51 14.87
N TRP A 37 -8.69 -15.53 14.93
CA TRP A 37 -7.72 -15.36 13.84
C TRP A 37 -6.67 -16.47 13.84
N ASP A 38 -6.53 -17.11 12.69
CA ASP A 38 -5.56 -18.18 12.45
C ASP A 38 -4.41 -17.62 11.60
N GLU A 39 -3.27 -17.38 12.23
CA GLU A 39 -2.12 -16.81 11.57
C GLU A 39 -1.64 -17.68 10.40
N ALA A 40 -1.57 -18.99 10.58
CA ALA A 40 -1.09 -19.90 9.55
C ALA A 40 -2.01 -19.90 8.31
N ALA A 41 -3.32 -19.91 8.53
CA ALA A 41 -4.27 -19.82 7.43
C ALA A 41 -4.21 -18.47 6.73
N TRP A 42 -4.05 -17.39 7.50
CA TRP A 42 -3.91 -16.06 6.95
C TRP A 42 -2.68 -15.96 6.06
N LEU A 43 -1.54 -16.44 6.55
CA LEU A 43 -0.29 -16.40 5.80
C LEU A 43 -0.37 -17.25 4.52
N ALA A 44 -1.02 -18.40 4.57
CA ALA A 44 -1.22 -19.24 3.38
C ALA A 44 -2.02 -18.48 2.29
N ASN A 45 -3.07 -17.76 2.69
CA ASN A 45 -3.86 -16.95 1.77
C ASN A 45 -3.05 -15.79 1.20
N LEU A 46 -2.24 -15.14 2.03
CA LEU A 46 -1.37 -14.05 1.58
C LEU A 46 -0.33 -14.54 0.57
N ARG A 47 0.25 -15.71 0.80
CA ARG A 47 1.21 -16.31 -0.14
C ARG A 47 0.56 -16.61 -1.48
N ALA A 48 -0.61 -17.21 -1.47
CA ALA A 48 -1.33 -17.54 -2.69
C ALA A 48 -1.64 -16.27 -3.49
N ALA A 49 -2.09 -15.21 -2.82
CA ALA A 49 -2.36 -13.94 -3.46
C ALA A 49 -1.08 -13.32 -4.04
N ALA A 50 0.01 -13.32 -3.27
CA ALA A 50 1.29 -12.76 -3.71
C ALA A 50 1.82 -13.50 -4.94
N GLU A 51 1.73 -14.83 -4.95
CA GLU A 51 2.15 -15.64 -6.09
C GLU A 51 1.40 -15.26 -7.37
N ARG A 52 0.08 -15.02 -7.25
CA ARG A 52 -0.73 -14.59 -8.39
C ARG A 52 -0.34 -13.20 -8.87
N GLU A 53 -0.09 -12.30 -7.94
CA GLU A 53 0.32 -10.93 -8.26
C GLU A 53 1.64 -10.89 -9.01
N VAL A 54 2.68 -11.57 -8.49
CA VAL A 54 3.99 -11.56 -9.13
C VAL A 54 4.04 -12.35 -10.43
N ALA A 55 3.09 -13.28 -10.63
CA ALA A 55 2.95 -14.01 -11.88
C ALA A 55 2.18 -13.22 -12.95
N GLY A 56 1.74 -12.01 -12.64
CA GLY A 56 0.99 -11.17 -13.59
C GLY A 56 -0.42 -11.65 -13.86
N LYS A 57 -1.01 -12.44 -12.96
CA LYS A 57 -2.34 -13.01 -13.15
C LYS A 57 -3.47 -12.11 -12.65
N VAL A 58 -3.14 -10.97 -12.06
CA VAL A 58 -4.14 -10.01 -11.57
C VAL A 58 -4.13 -8.81 -12.51
N GLU A 59 -5.22 -8.63 -13.22
CA GLU A 59 -5.32 -7.61 -14.26
C GLU A 59 -5.21 -6.20 -13.68
N HIS A 60 -4.49 -5.33 -14.39
CA HIS A 60 -4.29 -3.92 -14.03
C HIS A 60 -3.56 -3.70 -12.70
N SER A 61 -2.98 -4.73 -12.12
CA SER A 61 -2.32 -4.69 -10.82
C SER A 61 -0.80 -4.70 -10.99
N ILE A 62 -0.13 -3.81 -10.25
CA ILE A 62 1.33 -3.78 -10.18
C ILE A 62 1.71 -3.88 -8.70
N THR A 63 2.43 -4.94 -8.35
CA THR A 63 2.98 -5.13 -7.01
C THR A 63 4.47 -4.88 -7.04
N SER A 64 4.92 -4.03 -6.13
CA SER A 64 6.32 -3.61 -6.04
C SER A 64 6.88 -3.88 -4.65
N VAL A 65 8.19 -4.08 -4.61
CA VAL A 65 8.95 -4.18 -3.37
C VAL A 65 9.55 -2.81 -3.06
N ILE A 66 9.48 -2.39 -1.82
CA ILE A 66 10.12 -1.16 -1.34
C ILE A 66 11.47 -1.56 -0.77
N VAL A 67 12.53 -0.94 -1.29
CA VAL A 67 13.93 -1.25 -0.90
C VAL A 67 14.57 0.01 -0.31
N LEU A 68 15.21 -0.14 0.82
CA LEU A 68 15.94 0.94 1.48
C LEU A 68 17.33 0.43 1.86
N ASP A 69 18.35 1.16 1.43
CA ASP A 69 19.76 0.79 1.69
C ASP A 69 20.06 -0.66 1.29
N GLY A 70 19.46 -1.12 0.19
CA GLY A 70 19.67 -2.46 -0.33
C GLY A 70 18.81 -3.55 0.30
N GLU A 71 18.01 -3.21 1.31
CA GLU A 71 17.16 -4.19 2.00
C GLU A 71 15.68 -4.02 1.64
N ARG A 72 14.99 -5.14 1.49
CA ARG A 72 13.55 -5.14 1.25
C ARG A 72 12.84 -4.83 2.57
N ILE A 73 12.06 -3.75 2.57
CA ILE A 73 11.42 -3.26 3.79
C ILE A 73 9.91 -3.11 3.68
N GLY A 74 9.36 -3.28 2.48
CA GLY A 74 7.93 -3.05 2.34
C GLY A 74 7.37 -3.47 1.00
N ARG A 75 6.09 -3.24 0.85
CA ARG A 75 5.30 -3.60 -0.31
C ARG A 75 4.40 -2.43 -0.72
N LEU A 76 4.28 -2.23 -2.02
CA LEU A 76 3.30 -1.30 -2.58
C LEU A 76 2.55 -2.04 -3.68
N ARG A 77 1.22 -2.01 -3.63
CA ARG A 77 0.39 -2.54 -4.71
C ARG A 77 -0.53 -1.46 -5.21
N VAL A 78 -0.52 -1.22 -6.51
CA VAL A 78 -1.43 -0.27 -7.15
C VAL A 78 -2.25 -0.98 -8.21
N ILE A 79 -3.46 -0.49 -8.42
CA ILE A 79 -4.35 -0.93 -9.49
C ILE A 79 -4.60 0.27 -10.39
N LEU A 80 -4.50 0.05 -11.70
CA LEU A 80 -4.60 1.09 -12.71
C LEU A 80 -5.80 0.80 -13.63
N PRO A 81 -7.04 1.14 -13.19
CA PRO A 81 -8.22 0.87 -14.01
C PRO A 81 -8.37 1.80 -15.22
N GLY A 82 -7.62 2.90 -15.27
CA GLY A 82 -7.61 3.83 -16.40
C GLY A 82 -7.98 5.26 -16.04
N ASP A 83 -8.82 5.45 -15.05
CA ASP A 83 -9.30 6.78 -14.62
C ASP A 83 -8.80 7.21 -13.25
N GLU A 84 -7.98 6.40 -12.62
CA GLU A 84 -7.41 6.69 -11.31
C GLU A 84 -6.18 5.82 -11.08
N ILE A 85 -5.39 6.16 -10.06
CA ILE A 85 -4.41 5.25 -9.49
C ILE A 85 -4.97 4.83 -8.14
N HIS A 86 -5.29 3.55 -7.99
CA HIS A 86 -5.79 3.02 -6.73
C HIS A 86 -4.68 2.33 -5.97
N VAL A 87 -4.36 2.83 -4.77
CA VAL A 87 -3.39 2.18 -3.89
C VAL A 87 -4.11 1.06 -3.16
N ALA A 88 -3.89 -0.18 -3.62
CA ALA A 88 -4.55 -1.36 -3.07
C ALA A 88 -3.86 -1.88 -1.82
N GLY A 89 -2.63 -1.50 -1.58
CA GLY A 89 -1.90 -1.89 -0.38
C GLY A 89 -0.58 -1.16 -0.26
N ILE A 90 -0.24 -0.79 0.95
CA ILE A 90 1.08 -0.30 1.31
C ILE A 90 1.40 -0.83 2.70
N GLN A 91 2.49 -1.56 2.82
CA GLN A 91 2.97 -2.11 4.09
C GLN A 91 4.44 -1.80 4.24
N ILE A 92 4.81 -1.30 5.40
CA ILE A 92 6.20 -1.09 5.79
C ILE A 92 6.48 -2.02 6.97
N HIS A 93 7.60 -2.74 6.91
CA HIS A 93 8.00 -3.61 8.01
C HIS A 93 8.04 -2.81 9.32
N PRO A 94 7.54 -3.37 10.44
CA PRO A 94 7.47 -2.63 11.71
C PRO A 94 8.75 -1.95 12.14
N SER A 95 9.91 -2.55 11.85
CA SER A 95 11.22 -1.98 12.19
C SER A 95 11.51 -0.65 11.48
N TYR A 96 10.77 -0.34 10.44
CA TYR A 96 10.97 0.85 9.60
C TYR A 96 9.79 1.83 9.66
N GLN A 97 8.79 1.54 10.47
CA GLN A 97 7.64 2.43 10.63
C GLN A 97 8.00 3.67 11.45
N GLY A 98 7.23 4.74 11.26
CA GLY A 98 7.44 5.99 12.00
C GLY A 98 8.65 6.80 11.55
N LYS A 99 9.19 6.53 10.35
CA LYS A 99 10.41 7.17 9.83
C LYS A 99 10.16 7.97 8.53
N GLY A 100 8.90 8.15 8.15
CA GLY A 100 8.55 8.93 6.97
C GLY A 100 8.60 8.15 5.65
N ILE A 101 8.84 6.85 5.69
CA ILE A 101 8.96 6.03 4.49
C ILE A 101 7.62 5.93 3.75
N GLY A 102 6.53 5.69 4.48
CA GLY A 102 5.20 5.63 3.88
C GLY A 102 4.82 6.92 3.16
N SER A 103 5.12 8.07 3.77
CA SER A 103 4.89 9.37 3.14
C SER A 103 5.69 9.53 1.85
N LYS A 104 6.93 9.08 1.85
CA LYS A 104 7.79 9.20 0.67
C LYS A 104 7.32 8.28 -0.46
N VAL A 105 6.92 7.06 -0.13
CA VAL A 105 6.38 6.11 -1.12
C VAL A 105 5.10 6.66 -1.73
N LEU A 106 4.16 7.11 -0.91
CA LEU A 106 2.92 7.71 -1.40
C LEU A 106 3.16 8.99 -2.18
N GLY A 107 4.16 9.78 -1.78
CA GLY A 107 4.58 10.95 -2.54
C GLY A 107 4.98 10.61 -3.97
N SER A 108 5.69 9.49 -4.16
CA SER A 108 6.05 9.01 -5.50
C SER A 108 4.81 8.64 -6.33
N VAL A 109 3.83 7.99 -5.70
CA VAL A 109 2.57 7.65 -6.36
C VAL A 109 1.81 8.91 -6.76
N ILE A 110 1.77 9.89 -5.86
CA ILE A 110 1.11 11.18 -6.12
C ILE A 110 1.77 11.91 -7.29
N GLU A 111 3.11 11.92 -7.36
CA GLU A 111 3.83 12.53 -8.48
C GLU A 111 3.48 11.86 -9.80
N GLU A 112 3.41 10.53 -9.84
CA GLU A 112 3.00 9.81 -11.04
C GLU A 112 1.58 10.17 -11.44
N ALA A 113 0.68 10.28 -10.48
CA ALA A 113 -0.70 10.65 -10.72
C ALA A 113 -0.80 12.07 -11.28
N GLU A 114 -0.03 13.01 -10.75
CA GLU A 114 0.03 14.37 -11.26
C GLU A 114 0.48 14.41 -12.73
N THR A 115 1.53 13.65 -13.04
CA THR A 115 2.05 13.55 -14.40
C THR A 115 1.02 12.97 -15.36
N ALA A 116 0.24 11.98 -14.90
CA ALA A 116 -0.79 11.32 -15.69
C ALA A 116 -2.14 12.05 -15.66
N ASP A 117 -2.26 13.09 -14.83
CA ASP A 117 -3.52 13.85 -14.62
C ASP A 117 -4.63 12.96 -14.08
N LEU A 118 -4.30 12.13 -13.09
CA LEU A 118 -5.23 11.18 -12.47
C LEU A 118 -5.36 11.43 -10.97
N PRO A 119 -6.55 11.17 -10.39
CA PRO A 119 -6.68 11.14 -8.94
C PRO A 119 -6.07 9.86 -8.36
N VAL A 120 -5.79 9.90 -7.06
CA VAL A 120 -5.33 8.73 -6.30
C VAL A 120 -6.42 8.36 -5.31
N THR A 121 -6.74 7.08 -5.23
CA THR A 121 -7.68 6.56 -4.23
C THR A 121 -7.03 5.47 -3.40
N LEU A 122 -7.52 5.27 -2.21
CA LEU A 122 -7.14 4.17 -1.34
C LEU A 122 -8.26 3.90 -0.35
N GLU A 123 -8.19 2.73 0.29
CA GLU A 123 -9.10 2.40 1.39
C GLU A 123 -8.30 2.31 2.67
N VAL A 124 -8.89 2.75 3.78
CA VAL A 124 -8.29 2.63 5.10
C VAL A 124 -9.30 2.01 6.06
N GLY A 125 -8.84 1.06 6.87
CA GLY A 125 -9.68 0.46 7.90
C GLY A 125 -10.00 1.47 9.00
N LYS A 126 -11.22 1.43 9.50
CA LYS A 126 -11.63 2.30 10.63
C LYS A 126 -10.88 1.94 11.90
N ASP A 127 -10.27 0.75 11.93
CA ASP A 127 -9.41 0.29 13.01
C ASP A 127 -7.96 0.76 12.88
N ASN A 128 -7.65 1.59 11.89
CA ASN A 128 -6.28 2.06 11.63
C ASN A 128 -6.23 3.59 11.56
N PRO A 129 -6.45 4.29 12.69
CA PRO A 129 -6.47 5.75 12.71
C PRO A 129 -5.12 6.38 12.38
N ASP A 130 -4.00 5.70 12.65
CA ASP A 130 -2.67 6.23 12.33
C ASP A 130 -2.47 6.35 10.82
N ALA A 131 -2.89 5.34 10.07
CA ALA A 131 -2.84 5.39 8.62
C ALA A 131 -3.74 6.50 8.07
N LYS A 132 -4.95 6.64 8.61
CA LYS A 132 -5.86 7.70 8.19
C LYS A 132 -5.24 9.08 8.39
N ARG A 133 -4.59 9.31 9.53
CA ARG A 133 -3.92 10.58 9.79
C ARG A 133 -2.81 10.87 8.77
N LEU A 134 -2.04 9.85 8.41
CA LEU A 134 -1.02 9.99 7.37
C LEU A 134 -1.63 10.41 6.04
N TYR A 135 -2.71 9.74 5.64
CA TYR A 135 -3.37 10.06 4.37
C TYR A 135 -3.97 11.46 4.37
N GLU A 136 -4.58 11.87 5.47
CA GLU A 136 -5.11 13.23 5.62
C GLU A 136 -4.01 14.29 5.50
N ARG A 137 -2.84 14.04 6.10
CA ARG A 137 -1.70 14.95 5.98
C ARG A 137 -1.21 15.09 4.54
N LEU A 138 -1.38 14.05 3.73
CA LEU A 138 -1.00 14.09 2.32
C LEU A 138 -2.08 14.72 1.43
N GLY A 139 -3.23 15.08 1.99
CA GLY A 139 -4.30 15.74 1.28
C GLY A 139 -5.47 14.85 0.89
N PHE A 140 -5.46 13.59 1.27
CA PHE A 140 -6.59 12.69 1.00
C PHE A 140 -7.80 13.08 1.85
N GLN A 141 -8.98 12.95 1.27
CA GLN A 141 -10.24 13.22 1.95
C GLN A 141 -11.15 12.00 1.83
N VAL A 142 -11.99 11.79 2.83
CA VAL A 142 -12.97 10.70 2.77
C VAL A 142 -13.96 10.97 1.64
N ALA A 143 -14.02 10.03 0.71
CA ALA A 143 -14.93 10.11 -0.44
C ALA A 143 -16.17 9.23 -0.21
N GLN A 144 -16.02 8.13 0.52
CA GLN A 144 -17.13 7.24 0.82
C GLN A 144 -16.86 6.53 2.15
N ASP A 145 -17.86 6.58 3.02
CA ASP A 145 -17.83 5.84 4.29
C ASP A 145 -18.45 4.47 4.02
N ARG A 146 -17.65 3.42 4.20
CA ARG A 146 -18.06 2.04 4.05
C ARG A 146 -18.10 1.39 5.44
N LYS A 147 -18.68 0.21 5.53
CA LYS A 147 -19.00 -0.43 6.81
C LYS A 147 -17.79 -0.52 7.77
N VAL A 148 -16.65 -1.07 7.30
CA VAL A 148 -15.44 -1.23 8.14
C VAL A 148 -14.26 -0.43 7.62
N ARG A 149 -14.41 0.21 6.45
CA ARG A 149 -13.34 0.97 5.80
C ARG A 149 -13.88 2.30 5.30
N GLU A 150 -12.97 3.21 5.02
CA GLU A 150 -13.29 4.46 4.35
C GLU A 150 -12.52 4.53 3.03
N LEU A 151 -13.20 4.90 1.96
CA LEU A 151 -12.54 5.21 0.69
C LEU A 151 -12.07 6.65 0.77
N MET A 152 -10.79 6.88 0.55
CA MET A 152 -10.20 8.21 0.55
C MET A 152 -9.70 8.54 -0.85
N ARG A 153 -9.74 9.82 -1.18
CA ARG A 153 -9.36 10.30 -2.50
C ARG A 153 -8.53 11.57 -2.40
N LEU A 154 -7.48 11.61 -3.21
CA LEU A 154 -6.73 12.82 -3.48
C LEU A 154 -7.05 13.22 -4.92
N SER A 155 -7.73 14.34 -5.07
CA SER A 155 -8.11 14.83 -6.40
C SER A 155 -6.89 15.24 -7.20
N CYS A 156 -6.96 15.04 -8.51
CA CYS A 156 -5.89 15.46 -9.39
C CYS A 156 -5.67 16.96 -9.26
N PRO A 157 -4.46 17.43 -8.94
CA PRO A 157 -4.19 18.86 -8.77
C PRO A 157 -4.51 19.69 -10.00
N SER A 158 -4.19 19.19 -11.19
CA SER A 158 -4.50 19.88 -12.44
C SER A 158 -5.98 19.81 -12.80
N GLY A 159 -6.73 18.91 -12.14
CA GLY A 159 -8.17 18.79 -12.29
C GLY A 159 -8.97 19.59 -11.29
N SER A 160 -8.33 20.26 -10.35
CA SER A 160 -9.00 20.95 -9.25
C SER A 160 -9.91 22.08 -9.71
N THR A 161 -9.71 22.61 -10.89
CA THR A 161 -10.50 23.68 -11.49
C THR A 161 -11.56 23.18 -12.43
N ARG A 162 -11.71 21.89 -12.58
CA ARG A 162 -12.64 21.26 -13.51
C ARG A 162 -13.98 20.99 -12.88
#